data_3ef32a7dd7d4618355f07dcf169221c6
#
_entry.id   3ef32a7dd7d4618355f07dcf169221c6
#
_cell.length_a   1.000
_cell.length_b   1.000
_cell.length_c   1.000
_cell.angle_alpha   90.00
_cell.angle_beta   90.00
_cell.angle_gamma   90.00
#
_symmetry.space_group_name_H-M   'P 1'
#
loop_
_entity.id
_entity.type
_entity.pdbx_description
1 polymer ?
#
loop_
_entity_poly.entity_id
_entity_poly.type
_entity_poly.pdbx_seq_one_letter_code
_entity_poly.pdbx_strand_id
1 'polypeptide(L)'
;MHTKESNLKLVVVGLLLGILMSAMDNTIVASAMGTIVSDLGGLDKIVWVTSAYMVMVMAGTPIFGKLSDMYGRKRFFIFGLIVFLAGSALCGIATSITQLSIYRAIQGVGGGALMPIAFTIVFDIYPPQKRGKLTGLFGAVFGISSVIGPLLGAYITEYVGWQWIFYINLPIGIVAFILISMFYKESVSHAKQRIDWGGAFTLVGSVICLMFALELGGNEYAWDSPVILGLFAGFAVLLIAFLFIERTAAEPIISFAMFRKKLFATSSIIGLFYGSAFIVATVYIPIYVQGVYGGSATNSGLILMPMMIGTVIGSQTGGLLTTKTSFRNIMMLSAVCFVAGVFSLSTLSPDTSRLLLNVFMALTGFGVGFSFSVLSMSSIHHFEMRQRGSATSTSTFMRSLGMTLGITIFGIIQRNGFTSSLSDAFGGGAEASSFGDPRAALTPEARAQIPAPVLEKITGALSSSIAHTFMWALIPAVLGLAFVLLMPKDRLTDHSKETQPSGGRG
;
A
#
# COMPACT_ATOMS: atom_id res chain seq x y z
N MET A 1 32.17 25.68 15.24
CA MET A 1 32.00 24.26 14.84
C MET A 1 31.27 24.22 13.52
N HIS A 2 31.95 23.94 12.40
CA HIS A 2 31.33 23.76 11.12
C HIS A 2 30.41 22.55 11.17
N THR A 3 29.09 22.76 11.22
CA THR A 3 28.11 21.72 10.95
C THR A 3 28.32 21.30 9.50
N LYS A 4 28.94 20.13 9.30
CA LYS A 4 29.04 19.51 7.97
C LYS A 4 27.63 19.39 7.43
N GLU A 5 27.29 20.15 6.38
CA GLU A 5 25.99 20.08 5.73
C GLU A 5 25.72 18.65 5.22
N SER A 6 24.50 18.17 5.40
CA SER A 6 24.09 16.90 4.83
C SER A 6 24.16 17.01 3.31
N ASN A 7 24.77 16.05 2.64
CA ASN A 7 24.68 15.99 1.19
C ASN A 7 23.27 15.51 0.79
N LEU A 8 22.35 16.47 0.69
CA LEU A 8 20.91 16.23 0.52
C LEU A 8 20.57 15.32 -0.68
N LYS A 9 21.37 15.40 -1.76
CA LYS A 9 21.14 14.54 -2.93
C LYS A 9 21.42 13.07 -2.61
N LEU A 10 22.52 12.77 -1.90
CA LEU A 10 22.89 11.41 -1.52
C LEU A 10 21.92 10.85 -0.47
N VAL A 11 21.43 11.69 0.44
CA VAL A 11 20.38 11.29 1.40
C VAL A 11 19.11 10.88 0.65
N VAL A 12 18.65 11.68 -0.31
CA VAL A 12 17.45 11.35 -1.11
C VAL A 12 17.64 10.04 -1.87
N VAL A 13 18.80 9.82 -2.48
CA VAL A 13 19.09 8.55 -3.15
C VAL A 13 19.00 7.37 -2.17
N GLY A 14 19.58 7.50 -0.97
CA GLY A 14 19.48 6.46 0.06
C GLY A 14 18.04 6.17 0.49
N LEU A 15 17.22 7.22 0.65
CA LEU A 15 15.79 7.06 0.98
C LEU A 15 15.01 6.39 -0.16
N LEU A 16 15.27 6.78 -1.42
CA LEU A 16 14.64 6.19 -2.60
C LEU A 16 14.98 4.71 -2.75
N LEU A 17 16.25 4.33 -2.50
CA LEU A 17 16.68 2.93 -2.52
C LEU A 17 15.96 2.11 -1.43
N GLY A 18 15.80 2.66 -0.22
CA GLY A 18 15.05 2.00 0.86
C GLY A 18 13.58 1.80 0.50
N ILE A 19 12.94 2.80 -0.11
CA ILE A 19 11.55 2.70 -0.57
C ILE A 19 11.44 1.73 -1.76
N LEU A 20 12.34 1.80 -2.73
CA LEU A 20 12.40 0.90 -3.88
C LEU A 20 12.43 -0.56 -3.42
N MET A 21 13.34 -0.87 -2.50
CA MET A 21 13.51 -2.19 -1.93
C MET A 21 12.24 -2.69 -1.26
N SER A 22 11.64 -1.89 -0.37
CA SER A 22 10.41 -2.26 0.35
C SER A 22 9.19 -2.38 -0.58
N ALA A 23 9.07 -1.53 -1.60
CA ALA A 23 7.97 -1.56 -2.54
C ALA A 23 8.08 -2.71 -3.56
N MET A 24 9.30 -3.00 -4.03
CA MET A 24 9.57 -4.07 -4.97
C MET A 24 9.40 -5.46 -4.34
N ASP A 25 9.76 -5.58 -3.07
CA ASP A 25 9.74 -6.85 -2.34
C ASP A 25 8.38 -7.55 -2.38
N ASN A 26 7.29 -6.80 -2.22
CA ASN A 26 5.93 -7.36 -2.30
C ASN A 26 5.58 -7.91 -3.69
N THR A 27 6.01 -7.21 -4.73
CA THR A 27 5.64 -7.55 -6.11
C THR A 27 6.54 -8.63 -6.69
N ILE A 28 7.82 -8.65 -6.32
CA ILE A 28 8.78 -9.65 -6.76
C ILE A 28 8.48 -11.03 -6.19
N VAL A 29 8.07 -11.11 -4.91
CA VAL A 29 7.72 -12.37 -4.25
C VAL A 29 6.47 -12.99 -4.87
N ALA A 30 5.48 -12.18 -5.24
CA ALA A 30 4.24 -12.67 -5.84
C ALA A 30 4.48 -13.43 -7.15
N SER A 31 5.47 -13.02 -7.95
CA SER A 31 5.81 -13.70 -9.23
C SER A 31 6.57 -15.01 -9.04
N ALA A 32 7.25 -15.20 -7.92
CA ALA A 32 8.02 -16.41 -7.60
C ALA A 32 7.23 -17.46 -6.83
N MET A 33 6.00 -17.15 -6.41
CA MET A 33 5.25 -17.93 -5.44
C MET A 33 5.01 -19.38 -5.88
N GLY A 34 4.74 -19.60 -7.18
CA GLY A 34 4.56 -20.95 -7.73
C GLY A 34 5.81 -21.83 -7.57
N THR A 35 6.98 -21.28 -7.88
CA THR A 35 8.27 -22.00 -7.73
C THR A 35 8.61 -22.23 -6.26
N ILE A 36 8.36 -21.25 -5.38
CA ILE A 36 8.59 -21.37 -3.95
C ILE A 36 7.79 -22.54 -3.36
N VAL A 37 6.51 -22.66 -3.75
CA VAL A 37 5.65 -23.78 -3.30
C VAL A 37 6.10 -25.11 -3.87
N SER A 38 6.53 -25.11 -5.11
CA SER A 38 7.08 -26.30 -5.77
C SER A 38 8.31 -26.86 -5.01
N ASP A 39 9.18 -25.96 -4.53
CA ASP A 39 10.41 -26.33 -3.82
C ASP A 39 10.19 -26.65 -2.34
N LEU A 40 9.41 -25.83 -1.63
CA LEU A 40 9.26 -25.92 -0.17
C LEU A 40 8.04 -26.71 0.27
N GLY A 41 7.14 -27.05 -0.64
CA GLY A 41 5.83 -27.63 -0.34
C GLY A 41 4.91 -26.66 0.39
N GLY A 42 3.83 -27.16 1.02
CA GLY A 42 2.97 -26.35 1.89
C GLY A 42 2.07 -25.38 1.16
N LEU A 43 1.43 -25.83 0.08
CA LEU A 43 0.46 -25.04 -0.71
C LEU A 43 -0.65 -24.46 0.17
N ASP A 44 -1.08 -25.20 1.19
CA ASP A 44 -2.05 -24.78 2.20
C ASP A 44 -1.62 -23.56 3.02
N LYS A 45 -0.32 -23.29 3.10
CA LYS A 45 0.27 -22.21 3.90
C LYS A 45 0.88 -21.08 3.08
N ILE A 46 0.75 -21.10 1.76
CA ILE A 46 1.37 -20.15 0.83
C ILE A 46 0.98 -18.69 1.12
N VAL A 47 -0.25 -18.49 1.52
CA VAL A 47 -0.83 -17.19 1.84
C VAL A 47 -0.04 -16.49 2.94
N TRP A 48 0.46 -17.23 3.92
CA TRP A 48 1.23 -16.69 5.04
C TRP A 48 2.53 -16.01 4.65
N VAL A 49 3.14 -16.40 3.54
CA VAL A 49 4.38 -15.77 3.04
C VAL A 49 4.19 -14.28 2.76
N THR A 50 3.05 -13.91 2.20
CA THR A 50 2.73 -12.50 1.90
C THR A 50 2.06 -11.82 3.10
N SER A 51 1.09 -12.48 3.73
CA SER A 51 0.29 -11.90 4.80
C SER A 51 1.12 -11.61 6.05
N ALA A 52 2.06 -12.48 6.44
CA ALA A 52 2.93 -12.25 7.58
C ALA A 52 3.77 -10.97 7.42
N TYR A 53 4.29 -10.72 6.22
CA TYR A 53 5.00 -9.48 5.91
C TYR A 53 4.07 -8.27 6.01
N MET A 54 2.91 -8.31 5.34
CA MET A 54 1.97 -7.17 5.30
C MET A 54 1.43 -6.80 6.68
N VAL A 55 1.08 -7.80 7.49
CA VAL A 55 0.63 -7.61 8.88
C VAL A 55 1.67 -6.85 9.68
N MET A 56 2.93 -7.26 9.62
CA MET A 56 4.01 -6.63 10.39
C MET A 56 4.37 -5.24 9.87
N VAL A 57 4.31 -5.01 8.55
CA VAL A 57 4.45 -3.66 7.97
C VAL A 57 3.35 -2.75 8.48
N MET A 58 2.09 -3.20 8.41
CA MET A 58 0.93 -2.39 8.80
C MET A 58 0.95 -2.07 10.29
N ALA A 59 1.19 -3.07 11.15
CA ALA A 59 1.24 -2.91 12.60
C ALA A 59 2.45 -2.07 13.05
N GLY A 60 3.60 -2.24 12.42
CA GLY A 60 4.85 -1.52 12.73
C GLY A 60 4.83 -0.06 12.30
N THR A 61 4.10 0.28 11.22
CA THR A 61 4.11 1.62 10.63
C THR A 61 3.83 2.75 11.64
N PRO A 62 2.73 2.78 12.42
CA PRO A 62 2.47 3.86 13.36
C PRO A 62 3.45 3.86 14.53
N ILE A 63 3.90 2.69 14.97
CA ILE A 63 4.86 2.54 16.07
C ILE A 63 6.20 3.15 15.68
N PHE A 64 6.77 2.76 14.54
CA PHE A 64 8.07 3.28 14.10
C PHE A 64 8.00 4.75 13.71
N GLY A 65 6.87 5.23 13.21
CA GLY A 65 6.65 6.66 13.01
C GLY A 65 6.79 7.44 14.32
N LYS A 66 6.09 7.02 15.36
CA LYS A 66 6.17 7.63 16.71
C LYS A 66 7.56 7.49 17.33
N LEU A 67 8.14 6.30 17.29
CA LEU A 67 9.48 6.06 17.83
C LEU A 67 10.54 6.91 17.12
N SER A 68 10.39 7.13 15.81
CA SER A 68 11.31 7.99 15.06
C SER A 68 11.23 9.46 15.47
N ASP A 69 10.03 9.95 15.83
CA ASP A 69 9.84 11.29 16.38
C ASP A 69 10.50 11.44 17.77
N MET A 70 10.45 10.37 18.59
CA MET A 70 10.95 10.38 19.97
C MET A 70 12.47 10.20 20.08
N TYR A 71 13.03 9.28 19.31
CA TYR A 71 14.42 8.82 19.47
C TYR A 71 15.34 9.10 18.28
N GLY A 72 14.80 9.66 17.22
CA GLY A 72 15.57 10.04 16.04
C GLY A 72 15.24 9.23 14.79
N ARG A 73 15.03 9.95 13.70
CA ARG A 73 14.64 9.39 12.40
C ARG A 73 15.74 8.56 11.76
N LYS A 74 16.99 9.03 11.87
CA LYS A 74 18.15 8.30 11.37
C LYS A 74 18.26 6.93 11.99
N ARG A 75 18.12 6.85 13.31
CA ARG A 75 18.26 5.60 14.07
C ARG A 75 17.21 4.58 13.64
N PHE A 76 15.96 5.00 13.54
CA PHE A 76 14.86 4.09 13.19
C PHE A 76 14.80 3.75 11.71
N PHE A 77 15.24 4.63 10.82
CA PHE A 77 15.41 4.28 9.41
C PHE A 77 16.51 3.23 9.22
N ILE A 78 17.66 3.41 9.87
CA ILE A 78 18.77 2.45 9.87
C ILE A 78 18.35 1.12 10.51
N PHE A 79 17.64 1.15 11.64
CA PHE A 79 17.06 -0.03 12.26
C PHE A 79 16.14 -0.77 11.28
N GLY A 80 15.23 -0.05 10.62
CA GLY A 80 14.35 -0.62 9.61
C GLY A 80 15.11 -1.30 8.46
N LEU A 81 16.17 -0.66 7.95
CA LEU A 81 17.04 -1.24 6.93
C LEU A 81 17.72 -2.52 7.42
N ILE A 82 18.32 -2.51 8.62
CA ILE A 82 19.02 -3.69 9.17
C ILE A 82 18.05 -4.86 9.34
N VAL A 83 16.89 -4.63 9.97
CA VAL A 83 15.89 -5.68 10.20
C VAL A 83 15.32 -6.20 8.89
N PHE A 84 15.05 -5.31 7.92
CA PHE A 84 14.59 -5.71 6.60
C PHE A 84 15.62 -6.59 5.87
N LEU A 85 16.90 -6.19 5.87
CA LEU A 85 17.98 -6.94 5.23
C LEU A 85 18.25 -8.28 5.91
N ALA A 86 18.22 -8.31 7.23
CA ALA A 86 18.35 -9.55 8.01
C ALA A 86 17.20 -10.51 7.69
N GLY A 87 15.96 -10.01 7.70
CA GLY A 87 14.79 -10.79 7.29
C GLY A 87 14.88 -11.29 5.86
N SER A 88 15.35 -10.44 4.93
CA SER A 88 15.56 -10.81 3.52
C SER A 88 16.62 -11.90 3.38
N ALA A 89 17.75 -11.79 4.06
CA ALA A 89 18.79 -12.82 4.05
C ALA A 89 18.27 -14.15 4.62
N LEU A 90 17.49 -14.11 5.70
CA LEU A 90 16.86 -15.30 6.28
C LEU A 90 15.84 -15.92 5.33
N CYS A 91 15.05 -15.13 4.59
CA CYS A 91 14.12 -15.65 3.59
C CYS A 91 14.83 -16.47 2.52
N GLY A 92 16.02 -16.05 2.08
CA GLY A 92 16.80 -16.77 1.08
C GLY A 92 17.34 -18.12 1.52
N ILE A 93 17.43 -18.42 2.83
CA ILE A 93 17.88 -19.70 3.38
C ILE A 93 16.74 -20.56 3.94
N ALA A 94 15.48 -20.15 3.71
CA ALA A 94 14.33 -20.88 4.22
C ALA A 94 14.21 -22.28 3.60
N THR A 95 13.90 -23.28 4.41
CA THR A 95 13.75 -24.68 4.02
C THR A 95 12.31 -25.20 4.14
N SER A 96 11.37 -24.35 4.55
CA SER A 96 9.94 -24.64 4.60
C SER A 96 9.11 -23.36 4.46
N ILE A 97 7.87 -23.47 3.99
CA ILE A 97 6.91 -22.35 3.89
C ILE A 97 6.68 -21.67 5.25
N THR A 98 6.57 -22.46 6.33
CA THR A 98 6.40 -21.91 7.69
C THR A 98 7.60 -21.07 8.11
N GLN A 99 8.81 -21.56 7.86
CA GLN A 99 10.05 -20.83 8.17
C GLN A 99 10.14 -19.56 7.33
N LEU A 100 9.83 -19.65 6.03
CA LEU A 100 9.78 -18.48 5.14
C LEU A 100 8.78 -17.43 5.65
N SER A 101 7.59 -17.84 6.07
CA SER A 101 6.56 -16.93 6.62
C SER A 101 7.04 -16.21 7.89
N ILE A 102 7.73 -16.90 8.79
CA ILE A 102 8.33 -16.29 9.99
C ILE A 102 9.39 -15.26 9.60
N TYR A 103 10.26 -15.59 8.66
CA TYR A 103 11.30 -14.68 8.18
C TYR A 103 10.70 -13.46 7.44
N ARG A 104 9.60 -13.66 6.73
CA ARG A 104 8.80 -12.57 6.13
C ARG A 104 8.20 -11.66 7.20
N ALA A 105 7.73 -12.19 8.32
CA ALA A 105 7.28 -11.36 9.44
C ALA A 105 8.43 -10.48 9.98
N ILE A 106 9.63 -11.04 10.18
CA ILE A 106 10.80 -10.27 10.60
C ILE A 106 11.13 -9.16 9.58
N GLN A 107 11.15 -9.50 8.30
CA GLN A 107 11.38 -8.55 7.22
C GLN A 107 10.32 -7.43 7.22
N GLY A 108 9.05 -7.77 7.48
CA GLY A 108 7.93 -6.84 7.57
C GLY A 108 8.07 -5.81 8.70
N VAL A 109 8.64 -6.21 9.84
CA VAL A 109 8.98 -5.26 10.93
C VAL A 109 9.89 -4.16 10.40
N GLY A 110 10.94 -4.52 9.65
CA GLY A 110 11.82 -3.53 9.01
C GLY A 110 11.09 -2.67 7.99
N GLY A 111 10.28 -3.29 7.12
CA GLY A 111 9.51 -2.61 6.07
C GLY A 111 8.56 -1.54 6.60
N GLY A 112 7.94 -1.77 7.76
CA GLY A 112 7.03 -0.83 8.43
C GLY A 112 7.69 0.48 8.84
N ALA A 113 9.02 0.49 9.06
CA ALA A 113 9.77 1.69 9.41
C ALA A 113 10.18 2.53 8.18
N LEU A 114 10.47 1.89 7.04
CA LEU A 114 11.18 2.54 5.94
C LEU A 114 10.37 3.66 5.29
N MET A 115 9.13 3.38 4.89
CA MET A 115 8.32 4.32 4.12
C MET A 115 7.92 5.58 4.93
N PRO A 116 7.29 5.48 6.10
CA PRO A 116 6.84 6.67 6.82
C PRO A 116 8.01 7.55 7.27
N ILE A 117 9.13 6.93 7.68
CA ILE A 117 10.31 7.68 8.12
C ILE A 117 11.00 8.37 6.94
N ALA A 118 11.05 7.75 5.76
CA ALA A 118 11.61 8.37 4.56
C ALA A 118 10.84 9.65 4.18
N PHE A 119 9.50 9.60 4.17
CA PHE A 119 8.68 10.79 3.95
C PHE A 119 8.97 11.89 4.98
N THR A 120 9.03 11.50 6.25
CA THR A 120 9.29 12.44 7.34
C THR A 120 10.67 13.08 7.24
N ILE A 121 11.71 12.33 6.91
CA ILE A 121 13.06 12.86 6.68
C ILE A 121 13.04 13.92 5.56
N VAL A 122 12.37 13.62 4.42
CA VAL A 122 12.27 14.59 3.32
C VAL A 122 11.56 15.87 3.76
N PHE A 123 10.50 15.74 4.56
CA PHE A 123 9.77 16.90 5.07
C PHE A 123 10.58 17.75 6.06
N ASP A 124 11.60 17.18 6.70
CA ASP A 124 12.44 17.92 7.63
C ASP A 124 13.62 18.58 6.96
N ILE A 125 14.24 17.92 5.97
CA ILE A 125 15.45 18.42 5.33
C ILE A 125 15.18 19.37 4.16
N TYR A 126 13.93 19.36 3.61
CA TYR A 126 13.59 20.21 2.48
C TYR A 126 12.52 21.26 2.81
N PRO A 127 12.68 22.48 2.27
CA PRO A 127 11.66 23.51 2.39
C PRO A 127 10.36 23.08 1.70
N PRO A 128 9.19 23.60 2.15
CA PRO A 128 7.88 23.20 1.66
C PRO A 128 7.74 23.18 0.13
N GLN A 129 8.35 24.15 -0.56
CA GLN A 129 8.27 24.32 -2.02
C GLN A 129 8.92 23.15 -2.80
N LYS A 130 9.92 22.46 -2.21
CA LYS A 130 10.62 21.33 -2.84
C LYS A 130 10.04 19.96 -2.46
N ARG A 131 9.23 19.88 -1.41
CA ARG A 131 8.67 18.62 -0.89
C ARG A 131 7.79 17.92 -1.92
N GLY A 132 6.95 18.67 -2.62
CA GLY A 132 6.05 18.13 -3.64
C GLY A 132 6.76 17.37 -4.75
N LYS A 133 7.89 17.90 -5.24
CA LYS A 133 8.70 17.21 -6.26
C LYS A 133 9.30 15.91 -5.73
N LEU A 134 9.74 15.89 -4.48
CA LEU A 134 10.37 14.73 -3.87
C LEU A 134 9.35 13.65 -3.49
N THR A 135 8.19 14.03 -2.96
CA THR A 135 7.10 13.08 -2.68
C THR A 135 6.55 12.47 -3.96
N GLY A 136 6.51 13.25 -5.06
CA GLY A 136 6.21 12.74 -6.39
C GLY A 136 7.23 11.71 -6.87
N LEU A 137 8.52 11.91 -6.58
CA LEU A 137 9.57 10.94 -6.89
C LEU A 137 9.39 9.63 -6.12
N PHE A 138 8.93 9.68 -4.86
CA PHE A 138 8.58 8.48 -4.09
C PHE A 138 7.42 7.72 -4.74
N GLY A 139 6.40 8.43 -5.21
CA GLY A 139 5.31 7.81 -5.99
C GLY A 139 5.80 7.16 -7.29
N ALA A 140 6.79 7.78 -7.96
CA ALA A 140 7.41 7.21 -9.15
C ALA A 140 8.15 5.90 -8.84
N VAL A 141 8.90 5.84 -7.74
CA VAL A 141 9.58 4.62 -7.30
C VAL A 141 8.59 3.50 -7.03
N PHE A 142 7.44 3.80 -6.42
CA PHE A 142 6.35 2.84 -6.22
C PHE A 142 5.83 2.28 -7.54
N GLY A 143 5.56 3.16 -8.51
CA GLY A 143 5.12 2.77 -9.85
C GLY A 143 6.14 1.89 -10.57
N ILE A 144 7.42 2.29 -10.54
CA ILE A 144 8.52 1.53 -11.14
C ILE A 144 8.65 0.16 -10.49
N SER A 145 8.58 0.08 -9.15
CA SER A 145 8.66 -1.17 -8.40
C SER A 145 7.54 -2.15 -8.77
N SER A 146 6.33 -1.63 -8.99
CA SER A 146 5.16 -2.47 -9.34
C SER A 146 5.29 -3.12 -10.71
N VAL A 147 6.05 -2.53 -11.62
CA VAL A 147 6.31 -3.09 -12.96
C VAL A 147 7.57 -3.94 -13.00
N ILE A 148 8.67 -3.41 -12.48
CA ILE A 148 9.98 -4.08 -12.51
C ILE A 148 9.98 -5.29 -11.59
N GLY A 149 9.28 -5.23 -10.44
CA GLY A 149 9.23 -6.32 -9.47
C GLY A 149 8.81 -7.67 -10.08
N PRO A 150 7.63 -7.79 -10.68
CA PRO A 150 7.20 -9.05 -11.30
C PRO A 150 8.11 -9.51 -12.44
N LEU A 151 8.62 -8.60 -13.26
CA LEU A 151 9.51 -8.94 -14.38
C LEU A 151 10.85 -9.50 -13.87
N LEU A 152 11.48 -8.81 -12.93
CA LEU A 152 12.71 -9.27 -12.30
C LEU A 152 12.48 -10.56 -11.51
N GLY A 153 11.35 -10.66 -10.80
CA GLY A 153 11.01 -11.85 -10.02
C GLY A 153 10.86 -13.09 -10.90
N ALA A 154 10.14 -12.98 -12.00
CA ALA A 154 10.01 -14.07 -12.96
C ALA A 154 11.37 -14.46 -13.55
N TYR A 155 12.14 -13.49 -14.04
CA TYR A 155 13.46 -13.72 -14.62
C TYR A 155 14.43 -14.37 -13.62
N ILE A 156 14.56 -13.80 -12.43
CA ILE A 156 15.46 -14.33 -11.40
C ILE A 156 15.05 -15.73 -10.98
N THR A 157 13.76 -15.98 -10.82
CA THR A 157 13.23 -17.29 -10.40
C THR A 157 13.49 -18.36 -11.44
N GLU A 158 13.34 -18.03 -12.72
CA GLU A 158 13.54 -18.97 -13.84
C GLU A 158 15.01 -19.31 -14.07
N TYR A 159 15.92 -18.32 -14.03
CA TYR A 159 17.31 -18.49 -14.46
C TYR A 159 18.33 -18.65 -13.33
N VAL A 160 18.01 -18.16 -12.11
CA VAL A 160 18.97 -18.13 -10.99
C VAL A 160 18.47 -18.91 -9.78
N GLY A 161 17.17 -18.79 -9.50
CA GLY A 161 16.49 -19.44 -8.37
C GLY A 161 15.74 -18.42 -7.50
N TRP A 162 14.62 -18.88 -6.91
CA TRP A 162 13.72 -18.00 -6.15
C TRP A 162 14.38 -17.32 -4.94
N GLN A 163 15.39 -17.91 -4.33
CA GLN A 163 16.11 -17.34 -3.19
C GLN A 163 16.70 -15.96 -3.49
N TRP A 164 17.12 -15.76 -4.75
CA TRP A 164 17.75 -14.52 -5.19
C TRP A 164 16.80 -13.33 -5.26
N ILE A 165 15.48 -13.55 -5.29
CA ILE A 165 14.53 -12.45 -5.17
C ILE A 165 14.62 -11.73 -3.82
N PHE A 166 15.08 -12.45 -2.79
CA PHE A 166 15.38 -11.88 -1.48
C PHE A 166 16.80 -11.32 -1.40
N TYR A 167 17.78 -12.02 -1.96
CA TYR A 167 19.18 -11.55 -1.92
C TYR A 167 19.43 -10.27 -2.71
N ILE A 168 18.63 -9.96 -3.73
CA ILE A 168 18.75 -8.69 -4.47
C ILE A 168 18.55 -7.46 -3.58
N ASN A 169 17.82 -7.59 -2.48
CA ASN A 169 17.64 -6.53 -1.49
C ASN A 169 18.93 -6.19 -0.76
N LEU A 170 19.87 -7.15 -0.58
CA LEU A 170 21.08 -6.94 0.20
C LEU A 170 22.00 -5.84 -0.39
N PRO A 171 22.42 -5.90 -1.67
CA PRO A 171 23.26 -4.86 -2.23
C PRO A 171 22.56 -3.49 -2.24
N ILE A 172 21.25 -3.45 -2.58
CA ILE A 172 20.49 -2.20 -2.62
C ILE A 172 20.41 -1.59 -1.21
N GLY A 173 20.08 -2.40 -0.21
CA GLY A 173 19.93 -1.94 1.16
C GLY A 173 21.27 -1.57 1.83
N ILE A 174 22.36 -2.26 1.50
CA ILE A 174 23.71 -1.89 1.98
C ILE A 174 24.10 -0.51 1.43
N VAL A 175 23.85 -0.22 0.17
CA VAL A 175 24.09 1.10 -0.41
C VAL A 175 23.22 2.15 0.28
N ALA A 176 21.93 1.88 0.48
CA ALA A 176 21.04 2.78 1.21
C ALA A 176 21.52 3.03 2.65
N PHE A 177 21.95 1.97 3.35
CA PHE A 177 22.52 2.05 4.70
C PHE A 177 23.76 2.95 4.75
N ILE A 178 24.73 2.77 3.84
CA ILE A 178 25.94 3.56 3.76
C ILE A 178 25.58 5.03 3.51
N LEU A 179 24.74 5.31 2.52
CA LEU A 179 24.35 6.68 2.17
C LEU A 179 23.68 7.41 3.35
N ILE A 180 22.73 6.76 4.02
CA ILE A 180 22.05 7.37 5.17
C ILE A 180 22.98 7.50 6.37
N SER A 181 23.78 6.50 6.66
CA SER A 181 24.70 6.53 7.80
C SER A 181 25.75 7.63 7.67
N MET A 182 26.30 7.83 6.47
CA MET A 182 27.39 8.79 6.24
C MET A 182 26.89 10.22 5.99
N PHE A 183 25.79 10.38 5.24
CA PHE A 183 25.40 11.69 4.72
C PHE A 183 24.18 12.31 5.40
N TYR A 184 23.32 11.51 6.05
CA TYR A 184 22.19 12.09 6.79
C TYR A 184 22.62 12.48 8.21
N LYS A 185 22.48 13.77 8.51
CA LYS A 185 22.67 14.32 9.85
C LYS A 185 21.33 14.80 10.38
N GLU A 186 20.98 14.30 11.52
CA GLU A 186 19.76 14.67 12.22
C GLU A 186 19.90 16.05 12.85
N SER A 187 18.95 16.94 12.58
CA SER A 187 18.97 18.32 13.06
C SER A 187 18.07 18.56 14.27
N VAL A 188 17.29 17.55 14.68
CA VAL A 188 16.30 17.67 15.77
C VAL A 188 16.85 17.06 17.04
N SER A 189 16.85 17.83 18.13
CA SER A 189 17.13 17.30 19.47
C SER A 189 15.90 16.55 19.99
N HIS A 190 16.09 15.30 20.37
CA HIS A 190 15.03 14.44 20.90
C HIS A 190 15.08 14.47 22.44
N ALA A 191 13.95 14.76 23.08
CA ALA A 191 13.80 14.59 24.52
C ALA A 191 13.47 13.11 24.80
N LYS A 192 14.06 12.54 25.85
CA LYS A 192 13.69 11.19 26.32
C LYS A 192 12.21 11.20 26.73
N GLN A 193 11.40 10.40 26.07
CA GLN A 193 9.98 10.25 26.34
C GLN A 193 9.70 8.79 26.71
N ARG A 194 8.56 8.53 27.37
CA ARG A 194 8.15 7.16 27.70
C ARG A 194 7.43 6.52 26.51
N ILE A 195 7.82 5.28 26.19
CA ILE A 195 7.13 4.51 25.14
C ILE A 195 5.83 3.97 25.69
N ASP A 196 4.74 4.12 24.94
CA ASP A 196 3.46 3.47 25.21
C ASP A 196 3.49 2.01 24.74
N TRP A 197 4.02 1.13 25.61
CA TRP A 197 4.04 -0.31 25.34
C TRP A 197 2.64 -0.93 25.31
N GLY A 198 1.72 -0.39 26.12
CA GLY A 198 0.33 -0.86 26.18
C GLY A 198 -0.39 -0.58 24.86
N GLY A 199 -0.28 0.66 24.35
CA GLY A 199 -0.82 1.03 23.05
C GLY A 199 -0.16 0.24 21.91
N ALA A 200 1.17 0.06 21.94
CA ALA A 200 1.88 -0.72 20.93
C ALA A 200 1.39 -2.17 20.86
N PHE A 201 1.29 -2.85 22.02
CA PHE A 201 0.88 -4.25 22.08
C PHE A 201 -0.59 -4.43 21.64
N THR A 202 -1.49 -3.57 22.11
CA THR A 202 -2.91 -3.66 21.76
C THR A 202 -3.16 -3.31 20.30
N LEU A 203 -2.43 -2.34 19.73
CA LEU A 203 -2.52 -2.03 18.31
C LEU A 203 -2.03 -3.19 17.44
N VAL A 204 -0.83 -3.73 17.72
CA VAL A 204 -0.27 -4.88 16.98
C VAL A 204 -1.20 -6.07 17.07
N GLY A 205 -1.65 -6.41 18.27
CA GLY A 205 -2.57 -7.53 18.47
C GLY A 205 -3.90 -7.35 17.73
N SER A 206 -4.48 -6.14 17.75
CA SER A 206 -5.72 -5.86 17.02
C SER A 206 -5.52 -5.98 15.50
N VAL A 207 -4.42 -5.44 14.96
CA VAL A 207 -4.12 -5.56 13.53
C VAL A 207 -3.90 -7.02 13.14
N ILE A 208 -3.18 -7.79 13.95
CA ILE A 208 -2.96 -9.23 13.72
C ILE A 208 -4.29 -9.98 13.70
N CYS A 209 -5.15 -9.78 14.69
CA CYS A 209 -6.46 -10.44 14.75
C CYS A 209 -7.33 -10.08 13.54
N LEU A 210 -7.38 -8.80 13.17
CA LEU A 210 -8.13 -8.35 12.00
C LEU A 210 -7.61 -8.99 10.71
N MET A 211 -6.30 -8.93 10.49
CA MET A 211 -5.68 -9.46 9.27
C MET A 211 -5.90 -10.97 9.13
N PHE A 212 -5.76 -11.72 10.24
CA PHE A 212 -6.02 -13.16 10.23
C PHE A 212 -7.49 -13.49 10.02
N ALA A 213 -8.40 -12.73 10.63
CA ALA A 213 -9.83 -12.91 10.40
C ALA A 213 -10.19 -12.70 8.92
N LEU A 214 -9.61 -11.67 8.28
CA LEU A 214 -9.87 -11.34 6.89
C LEU A 214 -9.22 -12.32 5.91
N GLU A 215 -8.05 -12.86 6.23
CA GLU A 215 -7.29 -13.77 5.39
C GLU A 215 -7.84 -15.19 5.41
N LEU A 216 -8.17 -15.68 6.62
CA LEU A 216 -8.67 -17.05 6.82
C LEU A 216 -10.18 -17.16 6.54
N GLY A 217 -10.92 -16.06 6.76
CA GLY A 217 -12.36 -16.03 6.61
C GLY A 217 -12.81 -16.24 5.16
N GLY A 218 -13.69 -17.23 4.97
CA GLY A 218 -14.20 -17.59 3.64
C GLY A 218 -13.22 -18.32 2.73
N ASN A 219 -11.98 -18.53 3.16
CA ASN A 219 -10.97 -19.33 2.47
C ASN A 219 -10.74 -20.66 3.21
N GLU A 220 -10.13 -20.61 4.39
CA GLU A 220 -9.81 -21.79 5.21
C GLU A 220 -10.92 -22.11 6.21
N TYR A 221 -11.57 -21.07 6.75
CA TYR A 221 -12.68 -21.19 7.70
C TYR A 221 -13.92 -20.42 7.20
N ALA A 222 -15.12 -20.98 7.46
CA ALA A 222 -16.35 -20.26 7.23
C ALA A 222 -16.41 -18.98 8.09
N TRP A 223 -17.08 -17.94 7.59
CA TRP A 223 -17.15 -16.64 8.28
C TRP A 223 -17.83 -16.72 9.66
N ASP A 224 -18.72 -17.67 9.85
CA ASP A 224 -19.45 -17.97 11.10
C ASP A 224 -18.71 -18.98 11.99
N SER A 225 -17.52 -19.43 11.61
CA SER A 225 -16.73 -20.36 12.40
C SER A 225 -16.27 -19.75 13.73
N PRO A 226 -16.16 -20.55 14.81
CA PRO A 226 -15.66 -20.06 16.10
C PRO A 226 -14.28 -19.41 16.03
N VAL A 227 -13.42 -19.86 15.09
CA VAL A 227 -12.08 -19.30 14.87
C VAL A 227 -12.18 -17.85 14.37
N ILE A 228 -12.97 -17.61 13.32
CA ILE A 228 -13.13 -16.27 12.72
C ILE A 228 -13.86 -15.34 13.67
N LEU A 229 -14.93 -15.80 14.33
CA LEU A 229 -15.63 -15.02 15.35
C LEU A 229 -14.73 -14.70 16.55
N GLY A 230 -13.87 -15.63 16.97
CA GLY A 230 -12.87 -15.41 18.01
C GLY A 230 -11.83 -14.35 17.61
N LEU A 231 -11.36 -14.38 16.36
CA LEU A 231 -10.44 -13.36 15.82
C LEU A 231 -11.10 -11.98 15.76
N PHE A 232 -12.35 -11.87 15.30
CA PHE A 232 -13.07 -10.59 15.31
C PHE A 232 -13.36 -10.10 16.74
N ALA A 233 -13.69 -11.00 17.67
CA ALA A 233 -13.84 -10.64 19.08
C ALA A 233 -12.51 -10.16 19.67
N GLY A 234 -11.41 -10.85 19.40
CA GLY A 234 -10.07 -10.46 19.79
C GLY A 234 -9.68 -9.09 19.21
N PHE A 235 -9.95 -8.87 17.93
CA PHE A 235 -9.78 -7.56 17.28
C PHE A 235 -10.58 -6.46 18.03
N ALA A 236 -11.86 -6.69 18.27
CA ALA A 236 -12.72 -5.70 18.92
C ALA A 236 -12.23 -5.37 20.35
N VAL A 237 -11.91 -6.39 21.15
CA VAL A 237 -11.41 -6.22 22.53
C VAL A 237 -10.08 -5.46 22.54
N LEU A 238 -9.13 -5.86 21.70
CA LEU A 238 -7.81 -5.21 21.63
C LEU A 238 -7.90 -3.79 21.07
N LEU A 239 -8.78 -3.54 20.10
CA LEU A 239 -9.03 -2.21 19.57
C LEU A 239 -9.66 -1.31 20.63
N ILE A 240 -10.66 -1.79 21.38
CA ILE A 240 -11.27 -1.05 22.48
C ILE A 240 -10.23 -0.74 23.57
N ALA A 241 -9.43 -1.73 23.96
CA ALA A 241 -8.34 -1.54 24.91
C ALA A 241 -7.33 -0.50 24.40
N PHE A 242 -6.93 -0.56 23.13
CA PHE A 242 -6.09 0.44 22.48
C PHE A 242 -6.68 1.84 22.57
N LEU A 243 -7.98 2.01 22.24
CA LEU A 243 -8.65 3.30 22.30
C LEU A 243 -8.70 3.89 23.73
N PHE A 244 -8.81 3.05 24.76
CA PHE A 244 -8.77 3.49 26.16
C PHE A 244 -7.35 3.87 26.60
N ILE A 245 -6.34 3.05 26.25
CA ILE A 245 -4.94 3.31 26.60
C ILE A 245 -4.47 4.60 25.95
N GLU A 246 -4.72 4.79 24.66
CA GLU A 246 -4.32 5.98 23.90
C GLU A 246 -4.91 7.29 24.42
N ARG A 247 -6.10 7.24 25.04
CA ARG A 247 -6.72 8.42 25.67
C ARG A 247 -5.98 8.87 26.93
N THR A 248 -5.32 7.96 27.62
CA THR A 248 -4.65 8.20 28.91
C THR A 248 -3.13 8.22 28.80
N ALA A 249 -2.58 7.74 27.69
CA ALA A 249 -1.15 7.71 27.45
C ALA A 249 -0.57 9.13 27.38
N ALA A 250 0.56 9.33 28.06
CA ALA A 250 1.30 10.60 28.01
C ALA A 250 1.86 10.87 26.59
N GLU A 251 2.27 9.81 25.90
CA GLU A 251 2.85 9.86 24.56
C GLU A 251 2.18 8.81 23.65
N PRO A 252 0.93 9.04 23.23
CA PRO A 252 0.16 8.08 22.43
C PRO A 252 0.85 7.79 21.08
N ILE A 253 0.69 6.56 20.57
CA ILE A 253 1.18 6.13 19.26
C ILE A 253 0.37 6.81 18.16
N ILE A 254 -0.96 6.77 18.30
CA ILE A 254 -1.91 7.46 17.41
C ILE A 254 -2.66 8.52 18.23
N SER A 255 -2.18 9.75 18.23
CA SER A 255 -2.81 10.81 19.01
C SER A 255 -4.18 11.19 18.42
N PHE A 256 -5.27 10.95 19.17
CA PHE A 256 -6.61 11.38 18.77
C PHE A 256 -6.74 12.90 18.65
N ALA A 257 -5.89 13.67 19.35
CA ALA A 257 -5.84 15.11 19.20
C ALA A 257 -5.47 15.55 17.77
N MET A 258 -4.73 14.72 17.01
CA MET A 258 -4.42 14.99 15.60
C MET A 258 -5.70 15.02 14.75
N PHE A 259 -6.68 14.16 15.03
CA PHE A 259 -7.93 14.11 14.29
C PHE A 259 -8.87 15.29 14.56
N ARG A 260 -8.61 16.08 15.61
CA ARG A 260 -9.28 17.38 15.81
C ARG A 260 -8.85 18.42 14.76
N LYS A 261 -7.68 18.27 14.18
CA LYS A 261 -7.24 19.08 13.04
C LYS A 261 -7.98 18.59 11.78
N LYS A 262 -8.94 19.37 11.31
CA LYS A 262 -9.84 19.00 10.20
C LYS A 262 -9.09 18.57 8.94
N LEU A 263 -7.97 19.24 8.62
CA LEU A 263 -7.14 18.90 7.46
C LEU A 263 -6.53 17.49 7.59
N PHE A 264 -6.01 17.14 8.77
CA PHE A 264 -5.45 15.83 9.05
C PHE A 264 -6.51 14.72 8.99
N ALA A 265 -7.65 14.95 9.66
CA ALA A 265 -8.74 13.98 9.69
C ALA A 265 -9.26 13.67 8.29
N THR A 266 -9.57 14.71 7.50
CA THR A 266 -10.06 14.53 6.13
C THR A 266 -9.00 13.86 5.25
N SER A 267 -7.72 14.24 5.35
CA SER A 267 -6.64 13.62 4.58
C SER A 267 -6.47 12.14 4.89
N SER A 268 -6.53 11.75 6.16
CA SER A 268 -6.41 10.35 6.59
C SER A 268 -7.58 9.50 6.13
N ILE A 269 -8.82 10.01 6.21
CA ILE A 269 -10.03 9.33 5.75
C ILE A 269 -10.05 9.22 4.23
N ILE A 270 -9.67 10.27 3.49
CA ILE A 270 -9.51 10.19 2.03
C ILE A 270 -8.48 9.11 1.67
N GLY A 271 -7.36 9.06 2.40
CA GLY A 271 -6.33 8.02 2.21
C GLY A 271 -6.88 6.61 2.34
N LEU A 272 -7.74 6.34 3.35
CA LEU A 272 -8.40 5.07 3.56
C LEU A 272 -9.30 4.69 2.37
N PHE A 273 -10.16 5.58 1.93
CA PHE A 273 -11.08 5.32 0.82
C PHE A 273 -10.36 5.17 -0.53
N TYR A 274 -9.34 6.01 -0.78
CA TYR A 274 -8.51 5.88 -1.98
C TYR A 274 -7.73 4.58 -1.99
N GLY A 275 -7.16 4.16 -0.85
CA GLY A 275 -6.50 2.87 -0.71
C GLY A 275 -7.43 1.72 -1.06
N SER A 276 -8.65 1.74 -0.50
CA SER A 276 -9.66 0.71 -0.72
C SER A 276 -10.08 0.57 -2.19
N ALA A 277 -10.28 1.66 -2.90
CA ALA A 277 -10.67 1.61 -4.33
C ALA A 277 -9.47 1.33 -5.25
N PHE A 278 -8.26 1.84 -4.91
CA PHE A 278 -7.06 1.66 -5.72
C PHE A 278 -6.60 0.20 -5.79
N ILE A 279 -6.68 -0.54 -4.68
CA ILE A 279 -6.24 -1.94 -4.62
C ILE A 279 -7.04 -2.82 -5.58
N VAL A 280 -8.30 -2.49 -5.83
CA VAL A 280 -9.17 -3.22 -6.77
C VAL A 280 -8.57 -3.22 -8.18
N ALA A 281 -8.11 -2.06 -8.66
CA ALA A 281 -7.51 -1.98 -9.99
C ALA A 281 -6.20 -2.77 -10.08
N THR A 282 -5.35 -2.71 -9.05
CA THR A 282 -4.07 -3.42 -9.06
C THR A 282 -4.21 -4.93 -9.03
N VAL A 283 -5.28 -5.45 -8.43
CA VAL A 283 -5.52 -6.90 -8.29
C VAL A 283 -6.35 -7.45 -9.44
N TYR A 284 -7.46 -6.80 -9.80
CA TYR A 284 -8.43 -7.39 -10.72
C TYR A 284 -8.16 -7.11 -12.20
N ILE A 285 -7.43 -6.04 -12.54
CA ILE A 285 -7.07 -5.82 -13.95
C ILE A 285 -6.08 -6.87 -14.48
N PRO A 286 -5.03 -7.28 -13.75
CA PRO A 286 -4.22 -8.42 -14.16
C PRO A 286 -5.02 -9.71 -14.35
N ILE A 287 -5.98 -10.00 -13.46
CA ILE A 287 -6.87 -11.16 -13.58
C ILE A 287 -7.77 -11.04 -14.82
N TYR A 288 -8.30 -9.85 -15.08
CA TYR A 288 -9.09 -9.58 -16.28
C TYR A 288 -8.28 -9.83 -17.56
N VAL A 289 -7.04 -9.34 -17.63
CA VAL A 289 -6.18 -9.52 -18.81
C VAL A 289 -5.80 -10.99 -19.04
N GLN A 290 -5.49 -11.72 -17.99
CA GLN A 290 -5.21 -13.16 -18.10
C GLN A 290 -6.46 -13.95 -18.48
N GLY A 291 -7.54 -13.69 -17.79
CA GLY A 291 -8.77 -14.46 -17.92
C GLY A 291 -9.60 -14.12 -19.16
N VAL A 292 -9.76 -12.85 -19.47
CA VAL A 292 -10.62 -12.42 -20.60
C VAL A 292 -9.84 -12.37 -21.90
N TYR A 293 -8.67 -11.72 -21.92
CA TYR A 293 -7.86 -11.60 -23.15
C TYR A 293 -6.94 -12.79 -23.42
N GLY A 294 -6.79 -13.73 -22.47
CA GLY A 294 -5.86 -14.85 -22.62
C GLY A 294 -4.39 -14.43 -22.59
N GLY A 295 -4.07 -13.33 -21.92
CA GLY A 295 -2.72 -12.82 -21.80
C GLY A 295 -1.85 -13.66 -20.84
N SER A 296 -0.53 -13.65 -21.07
CA SER A 296 0.43 -14.22 -20.11
C SER A 296 0.54 -13.36 -18.84
N ALA A 297 1.15 -13.92 -17.80
CA ALA A 297 1.45 -13.16 -16.58
C ALA A 297 2.28 -11.88 -16.86
N THR A 298 3.19 -11.95 -17.82
CA THR A 298 3.98 -10.79 -18.28
C THR A 298 3.10 -9.71 -18.91
N ASN A 299 2.16 -10.09 -19.77
CA ASN A 299 1.21 -9.15 -20.37
C ASN A 299 0.31 -8.47 -19.32
N SER A 300 -0.04 -9.20 -18.27
CA SER A 300 -0.85 -8.66 -17.15
C SER A 300 -0.06 -7.64 -16.33
N GLY A 301 1.23 -7.84 -16.14
CA GLY A 301 2.11 -6.85 -15.50
C GLY A 301 2.24 -5.58 -16.35
N LEU A 302 2.41 -5.72 -17.67
CA LEU A 302 2.53 -4.60 -18.59
C LEU A 302 1.25 -3.74 -18.66
N ILE A 303 0.08 -4.31 -18.48
CA ILE A 303 -1.19 -3.57 -18.48
C ILE A 303 -1.32 -2.61 -17.28
N LEU A 304 -0.56 -2.82 -16.20
CA LEU A 304 -0.50 -1.89 -15.09
C LEU A 304 0.36 -0.64 -15.39
N MET A 305 1.24 -0.69 -16.41
CA MET A 305 2.13 0.44 -16.74
C MET A 305 1.39 1.76 -16.98
N PRO A 306 0.31 1.85 -17.76
CA PRO A 306 -0.41 3.10 -17.95
C PRO A 306 -0.92 3.69 -16.63
N MET A 307 -1.41 2.86 -15.71
CA MET A 307 -1.83 3.29 -14.38
C MET A 307 -0.65 3.81 -13.56
N MET A 308 0.50 3.13 -13.60
CA MET A 308 1.69 3.56 -12.86
C MET A 308 2.28 4.85 -13.42
N ILE A 309 2.33 4.99 -14.75
CA ILE A 309 2.74 6.24 -15.41
C ILE A 309 1.78 7.38 -15.04
N GLY A 310 0.46 7.12 -15.09
CA GLY A 310 -0.55 8.07 -14.64
C GLY A 310 -0.35 8.48 -13.18
N THR A 311 -0.06 7.52 -12.30
CA THR A 311 0.22 7.77 -10.88
C THR A 311 1.44 8.66 -10.68
N VAL A 312 2.51 8.42 -11.42
CA VAL A 312 3.73 9.24 -11.39
C VAL A 312 3.42 10.68 -11.83
N ILE A 313 2.76 10.83 -12.98
CA ILE A 313 2.39 12.16 -13.52
C ILE A 313 1.46 12.89 -12.55
N GLY A 314 0.43 12.22 -12.02
CA GLY A 314 -0.50 12.76 -11.04
C GLY A 314 0.21 13.20 -9.76
N SER A 315 1.11 12.37 -9.23
CA SER A 315 1.88 12.68 -8.02
C SER A 315 2.81 13.88 -8.21
N GLN A 316 3.53 13.95 -9.32
CA GLN A 316 4.39 15.10 -9.65
C GLN A 316 3.57 16.38 -9.85
N THR A 317 2.49 16.29 -10.61
CA THR A 317 1.58 17.42 -10.85
C THR A 317 0.95 17.90 -9.55
N GLY A 318 0.47 16.97 -8.71
CA GLY A 318 -0.07 17.26 -7.38
C GLY A 318 0.92 18.01 -6.52
N GLY A 319 2.14 17.47 -6.42
CA GLY A 319 3.21 18.09 -5.64
C GLY A 319 3.57 19.52 -6.11
N LEU A 320 3.61 19.74 -7.42
CA LEU A 320 3.87 21.08 -7.99
C LEU A 320 2.70 22.05 -7.74
N LEU A 321 1.47 21.57 -7.82
CA LEU A 321 0.28 22.41 -7.62
C LEU A 321 0.12 22.86 -6.16
N THR A 322 0.70 22.17 -5.17
CA THR A 322 0.61 22.56 -3.75
C THR A 322 1.19 23.96 -3.49
N THR A 323 2.12 24.43 -4.32
CA THR A 323 2.68 25.79 -4.23
C THR A 323 1.77 26.85 -4.86
N LYS A 324 0.80 26.47 -5.67
CA LYS A 324 -0.04 27.39 -6.46
C LYS A 324 -1.48 27.48 -5.95
N THR A 325 -2.02 26.41 -5.42
CA THR A 325 -3.42 26.35 -5.00
C THR A 325 -3.60 25.54 -3.71
N SER A 326 -4.82 25.52 -3.16
CA SER A 326 -5.13 24.83 -1.92
C SER A 326 -5.12 23.31 -2.09
N PHE A 327 -4.79 22.56 -1.00
CA PHE A 327 -4.84 21.11 -0.97
C PHE A 327 -6.19 20.55 -1.43
N ARG A 328 -7.30 21.21 -1.01
CA ARG A 328 -8.66 20.83 -1.41
C ARG A 328 -8.87 20.90 -2.91
N ASN A 329 -8.45 21.98 -3.57
CA ASN A 329 -8.68 22.14 -5.01
C ASN A 329 -7.92 21.10 -5.83
N ILE A 330 -6.70 20.74 -5.39
CA ILE A 330 -5.91 19.69 -6.03
C ILE A 330 -6.57 18.34 -5.84
N MET A 331 -7.01 18.05 -4.60
CA MET A 331 -7.70 16.80 -4.31
C MET A 331 -9.08 16.69 -4.97
N MET A 332 -9.73 17.83 -5.29
CA MET A 332 -10.96 17.83 -6.09
C MET A 332 -10.70 17.35 -7.51
N LEU A 333 -9.64 17.87 -8.18
CA LEU A 333 -9.21 17.38 -9.48
C LEU A 333 -8.86 15.89 -9.43
N SER A 334 -8.09 15.50 -8.41
CA SER A 334 -7.77 14.09 -8.11
C SER A 334 -9.01 13.22 -8.05
N ALA A 335 -10.00 13.63 -7.24
CA ALA A 335 -11.22 12.87 -6.99
C ALA A 335 -12.07 12.71 -8.26
N VAL A 336 -12.22 13.77 -9.03
CA VAL A 336 -12.97 13.71 -10.30
C VAL A 336 -12.30 12.73 -11.28
N CYS A 337 -10.98 12.82 -11.46
CA CYS A 337 -10.23 11.91 -12.32
C CYS A 337 -10.28 10.46 -11.81
N PHE A 338 -10.16 10.26 -10.50
CA PHE A 338 -10.16 8.94 -9.89
C PHE A 338 -11.53 8.26 -9.99
N VAL A 339 -12.62 8.99 -9.66
CA VAL A 339 -13.99 8.48 -9.79
C VAL A 339 -14.31 8.17 -11.26
N ALA A 340 -13.94 9.07 -12.18
CA ALA A 340 -14.13 8.83 -13.63
C ALA A 340 -13.35 7.60 -14.10
N GLY A 341 -12.12 7.40 -13.63
CA GLY A 341 -11.31 6.22 -13.93
C GLY A 341 -11.95 4.93 -13.42
N VAL A 342 -12.34 4.88 -12.14
CA VAL A 342 -13.01 3.72 -11.53
C VAL A 342 -14.36 3.45 -12.20
N PHE A 343 -15.13 4.51 -12.53
CA PHE A 343 -16.37 4.38 -13.30
C PHE A 343 -16.11 3.78 -14.69
N SER A 344 -15.09 4.24 -15.41
CA SER A 344 -14.73 3.67 -16.70
C SER A 344 -14.37 2.19 -16.59
N LEU A 345 -13.67 1.78 -15.52
CA LEU A 345 -13.36 0.36 -15.26
C LEU A 345 -14.60 -0.46 -14.92
N SER A 346 -15.69 0.14 -14.41
CA SER A 346 -16.95 -0.58 -14.17
C SER A 346 -17.73 -0.88 -15.46
N THR A 347 -17.34 -0.29 -16.60
CA THR A 347 -17.96 -0.54 -17.91
C THR A 347 -17.20 -1.58 -18.75
N LEU A 348 -16.23 -2.29 -18.16
CA LEU A 348 -15.46 -3.34 -18.86
C LEU A 348 -16.37 -4.46 -19.38
N SER A 349 -16.13 -4.87 -20.61
CA SER A 349 -16.79 -5.98 -21.29
C SER A 349 -15.75 -6.83 -22.03
N PRO A 350 -16.04 -8.08 -22.41
CA PRO A 350 -15.10 -8.91 -23.16
C PRO A 350 -14.58 -8.26 -24.44
N ASP A 351 -15.39 -7.37 -25.04
CA ASP A 351 -15.10 -6.67 -26.30
C ASP A 351 -14.31 -5.36 -26.09
N THR A 352 -14.03 -4.98 -24.84
CA THR A 352 -13.27 -3.75 -24.53
C THR A 352 -11.89 -3.84 -25.15
N SER A 353 -11.51 -2.87 -25.99
CA SER A 353 -10.20 -2.88 -26.62
C SER A 353 -9.08 -2.64 -25.58
N ARG A 354 -7.90 -3.24 -25.81
CA ARG A 354 -6.73 -3.02 -24.93
C ARG A 354 -6.33 -1.56 -24.82
N LEU A 355 -6.51 -0.79 -25.90
CA LEU A 355 -6.20 0.65 -25.89
C LEU A 355 -7.13 1.39 -24.92
N LEU A 356 -8.44 1.08 -24.96
CA LEU A 356 -9.43 1.70 -24.09
C LEU A 356 -9.17 1.35 -22.62
N LEU A 357 -8.83 0.10 -22.33
CA LEU A 357 -8.42 -0.34 -21.00
C LEU A 357 -7.19 0.45 -20.51
N ASN A 358 -6.16 0.64 -21.36
CA ASN A 358 -4.99 1.43 -21.03
C ASN A 358 -5.34 2.89 -20.69
N VAL A 359 -6.29 3.50 -21.42
CA VAL A 359 -6.77 4.85 -21.13
C VAL A 359 -7.49 4.91 -19.78
N PHE A 360 -8.35 3.93 -19.47
CA PHE A 360 -9.04 3.85 -18.18
C PHE A 360 -8.04 3.69 -17.02
N MET A 361 -7.04 2.84 -17.21
CA MET A 361 -5.96 2.65 -16.24
C MET A 361 -5.12 3.90 -16.03
N ALA A 362 -4.74 4.59 -17.11
CA ALA A 362 -3.99 5.84 -17.04
C ALA A 362 -4.78 6.93 -16.29
N LEU A 363 -6.09 7.04 -16.55
CA LEU A 363 -6.97 8.01 -15.87
C LEU A 363 -7.11 7.68 -14.38
N THR A 364 -7.31 6.40 -14.03
CA THR A 364 -7.37 5.92 -12.64
C THR A 364 -6.08 6.22 -11.91
N GLY A 365 -4.93 5.91 -12.52
CA GLY A 365 -3.60 6.17 -11.99
C GLY A 365 -3.33 7.67 -11.82
N PHE A 366 -3.66 8.47 -12.81
CA PHE A 366 -3.52 9.92 -12.73
C PHE A 366 -4.33 10.50 -11.57
N GLY A 367 -5.59 10.08 -11.43
CA GLY A 367 -6.46 10.50 -10.33
C GLY A 367 -5.88 10.14 -8.95
N VAL A 368 -5.50 8.88 -8.73
CA VAL A 368 -4.96 8.47 -7.42
C VAL A 368 -3.57 9.04 -7.15
N GLY A 369 -2.80 9.31 -8.19
CA GLY A 369 -1.43 9.82 -8.10
C GLY A 369 -1.30 11.08 -7.25
N PHE A 370 -2.22 12.03 -7.40
CA PHE A 370 -2.26 13.24 -6.58
C PHE A 370 -2.27 12.94 -5.08
N SER A 371 -2.96 11.87 -4.66
CA SER A 371 -3.10 11.51 -3.26
C SER A 371 -1.76 11.15 -2.60
N PHE A 372 -0.81 10.59 -3.34
CA PHE A 372 0.50 10.22 -2.80
C PHE A 372 1.31 11.44 -2.35
N SER A 373 1.26 12.53 -3.11
CA SER A 373 1.98 13.77 -2.75
C SER A 373 1.15 14.68 -1.85
N VAL A 374 -0.11 14.94 -2.21
CA VAL A 374 -0.94 15.95 -1.55
C VAL A 374 -1.38 15.51 -0.16
N LEU A 375 -1.86 14.26 0.01
CA LEU A 375 -2.29 13.79 1.33
C LEU A 375 -1.12 13.66 2.29
N SER A 376 0.06 13.24 1.82
CA SER A 376 1.28 13.21 2.64
C SER A 376 1.70 14.59 3.12
N MET A 377 1.55 15.63 2.28
CA MET A 377 1.88 17.01 2.67
C MET A 377 0.81 17.63 3.56
N SER A 378 -0.47 17.43 3.24
CA SER A 378 -1.58 17.97 4.04
C SER A 378 -1.68 17.33 5.42
N SER A 379 -1.33 16.05 5.56
CA SER A 379 -1.36 15.36 6.85
C SER A 379 -0.38 15.93 7.87
N ILE A 380 0.73 16.55 7.43
CA ILE A 380 1.74 17.14 8.34
C ILE A 380 1.66 18.65 8.44
N HIS A 381 0.78 19.30 7.67
CA HIS A 381 0.80 20.76 7.47
C HIS A 381 0.67 21.57 8.78
N HIS A 382 -0.15 21.13 9.72
CA HIS A 382 -0.38 21.78 11.00
C HIS A 382 0.40 21.16 12.17
N PHE A 383 1.45 20.36 11.89
CA PHE A 383 2.20 19.67 12.93
C PHE A 383 3.65 20.13 12.97
N GLU A 384 4.16 20.28 14.20
CA GLU A 384 5.55 20.55 14.47
C GLU A 384 6.44 19.37 14.03
N MET A 385 7.74 19.62 13.86
CA MET A 385 8.71 18.60 13.44
C MET A 385 8.66 17.33 14.29
N ARG A 386 8.42 17.47 15.61
CA ARG A 386 8.33 16.35 16.55
C ARG A 386 7.10 15.44 16.36
N GLN A 387 6.09 15.88 15.65
CA GLN A 387 4.83 15.15 15.45
C GLN A 387 4.67 14.65 14.02
N ARG A 388 5.57 15.02 13.11
CA ARG A 388 5.44 14.69 11.67
C ARG A 388 5.55 13.20 11.40
N GLY A 389 6.40 12.49 12.12
CA GLY A 389 6.52 11.03 12.00
C GLY A 389 5.24 10.33 12.38
N SER A 390 4.65 10.69 13.53
CA SER A 390 3.36 10.16 13.98
C SER A 390 2.23 10.51 13.00
N ALA A 391 2.19 11.74 12.48
CA ALA A 391 1.17 12.16 11.52
C ALA A 391 1.32 11.42 10.18
N THR A 392 2.53 11.30 9.63
CA THR A 392 2.81 10.60 8.38
C THR A 392 2.50 9.11 8.49
N SER A 393 2.94 8.48 9.59
CA SER A 393 2.73 7.05 9.80
C SER A 393 1.26 6.71 10.03
N THR A 394 0.52 7.54 10.78
CA THR A 394 -0.93 7.36 10.95
C THR A 394 -1.67 7.49 9.62
N SER A 395 -1.34 8.48 8.80
CA SER A 395 -1.94 8.63 7.46
C SER A 395 -1.60 7.46 6.54
N THR A 396 -0.37 6.95 6.59
CA THR A 396 0.06 5.77 5.83
C THR A 396 -0.66 4.51 6.32
N PHE A 397 -0.79 4.34 7.65
CA PHE A 397 -1.54 3.25 8.26
C PHE A 397 -3.02 3.26 7.81
N MET A 398 -3.68 4.41 7.83
CA MET A 398 -5.07 4.55 7.36
C MET A 398 -5.24 4.13 5.90
N ARG A 399 -4.29 4.51 5.04
CA ARG A 399 -4.29 4.06 3.63
C ARG A 399 -4.10 2.54 3.51
N SER A 400 -3.15 1.97 4.24
CA SER A 400 -2.90 0.52 4.24
C SER A 400 -4.10 -0.26 4.77
N LEU A 401 -4.75 0.24 5.82
CA LEU A 401 -6.00 -0.32 6.34
C LEU A 401 -7.09 -0.31 5.27
N GLY A 402 -7.23 0.81 4.55
CA GLY A 402 -8.15 0.90 3.41
C GLY A 402 -7.87 -0.14 2.34
N MET A 403 -6.60 -0.31 1.94
CA MET A 403 -6.19 -1.32 0.96
C MET A 403 -6.54 -2.74 1.43
N THR A 404 -6.27 -3.06 2.68
CA THR A 404 -6.57 -4.37 3.27
C THR A 404 -8.07 -4.66 3.33
N LEU A 405 -8.86 -3.72 3.83
CA LEU A 405 -10.32 -3.86 3.84
C LEU A 405 -10.87 -3.95 2.41
N GLY A 406 -10.31 -3.15 1.49
CA GLY A 406 -10.71 -3.15 0.09
C GLY A 406 -10.49 -4.51 -0.57
N ILE A 407 -9.28 -5.09 -0.46
CA ILE A 407 -8.99 -6.38 -1.11
C ILE A 407 -9.91 -7.50 -0.59
N THR A 408 -10.23 -7.50 0.71
CA THR A 408 -11.11 -8.51 1.30
C THR A 408 -12.57 -8.32 0.87
N ILE A 409 -13.12 -7.11 1.05
CA ILE A 409 -14.52 -6.83 0.72
C ILE A 409 -14.78 -7.06 -0.77
N PHE A 410 -13.93 -6.49 -1.62
CA PHE A 410 -14.08 -6.62 -3.07
C PHE A 410 -13.72 -8.02 -3.57
N GLY A 411 -12.88 -8.77 -2.82
CA GLY A 411 -12.64 -10.19 -3.05
C GLY A 411 -13.90 -11.03 -2.90
N ILE A 412 -14.66 -10.78 -1.85
CA ILE A 412 -15.94 -11.45 -1.59
C ILE A 412 -16.95 -11.09 -2.68
N ILE A 413 -17.07 -9.80 -3.01
CA ILE A 413 -17.99 -9.31 -4.03
C ILE A 413 -17.68 -9.95 -5.40
N GLN A 414 -16.40 -9.97 -5.78
CA GLN A 414 -15.96 -10.53 -7.05
C GLN A 414 -16.21 -12.04 -7.13
N ARG A 415 -15.86 -12.79 -6.07
CA ARG A 415 -16.06 -14.24 -6.02
C ARG A 415 -17.55 -14.61 -6.11
N ASN A 416 -18.38 -13.95 -5.30
CA ASN A 416 -19.83 -14.20 -5.31
C ASN A 416 -20.45 -13.79 -6.66
N GLY A 417 -20.05 -12.65 -7.22
CA GLY A 417 -20.48 -12.20 -8.53
C GLY A 417 -20.07 -13.17 -9.64
N PHE A 418 -18.83 -13.70 -9.60
CA PHE A 418 -18.38 -14.69 -10.56
C PHE A 418 -19.17 -16.00 -10.47
N THR A 419 -19.35 -16.52 -9.26
CA THR A 419 -20.12 -17.76 -9.04
C THR A 419 -21.57 -17.62 -9.52
N SER A 420 -22.22 -16.48 -9.23
CA SER A 420 -23.59 -16.20 -9.70
C SER A 420 -23.64 -16.11 -11.23
N SER A 421 -22.75 -15.30 -11.84
CA SER A 421 -22.72 -15.16 -13.31
C SER A 421 -22.41 -16.47 -14.02
N LEU A 422 -21.57 -17.31 -13.43
CA LEU A 422 -21.25 -18.63 -13.97
C LEU A 422 -22.46 -19.56 -13.86
N SER A 423 -23.15 -19.59 -12.72
CA SER A 423 -24.39 -20.36 -12.52
C SER A 423 -25.47 -19.96 -13.54
N ASP A 424 -25.64 -18.67 -13.75
CA ASP A 424 -26.61 -18.16 -14.74
C ASP A 424 -26.23 -18.57 -16.17
N ALA A 425 -24.96 -18.54 -16.54
CA ALA A 425 -24.46 -18.91 -17.86
C ALA A 425 -24.59 -20.41 -18.15
N PHE A 426 -24.56 -21.27 -17.13
CA PHE A 426 -24.68 -22.74 -17.24
C PHE A 426 -26.04 -23.28 -16.79
N GLY A 427 -27.02 -22.41 -16.51
CA GLY A 427 -28.40 -22.85 -16.17
C GLY A 427 -28.53 -23.54 -14.83
N GLY A 428 -27.68 -23.24 -13.86
CA GLY A 428 -27.79 -23.78 -12.49
C GLY A 428 -27.38 -25.25 -12.30
N GLY A 429 -26.75 -25.88 -13.30
CA GLY A 429 -26.33 -27.27 -13.26
C GLY A 429 -25.10 -27.51 -12.41
N ALA A 430 -24.89 -28.78 -11.99
CA ALA A 430 -23.70 -29.22 -11.21
C ALA A 430 -22.36 -28.96 -11.92
N GLU A 431 -22.37 -28.66 -13.22
CA GLU A 431 -21.20 -28.28 -14.01
C GLU A 431 -20.58 -26.95 -13.54
N ALA A 432 -21.38 -26.02 -13.03
CA ALA A 432 -20.90 -24.73 -12.51
C ALA A 432 -20.01 -24.90 -11.23
N SER A 433 -20.30 -25.92 -10.42
CA SER A 433 -19.56 -26.21 -9.18
C SER A 433 -18.28 -27.03 -9.41
N SER A 434 -18.10 -27.63 -10.59
CA SER A 434 -16.90 -28.41 -10.93
C SER A 434 -15.70 -27.56 -11.33
N PHE A 435 -15.95 -26.29 -11.72
CA PHE A 435 -14.90 -25.31 -11.96
C PHE A 435 -14.49 -24.66 -10.63
N GLY A 436 -13.67 -25.34 -9.83
CA GLY A 436 -13.24 -24.91 -8.50
C GLY A 436 -12.67 -23.46 -8.46
N ASP A 437 -11.37 -23.27 -8.55
CA ASP A 437 -10.79 -21.95 -8.62
C ASP A 437 -10.85 -21.41 -10.08
N PRO A 438 -11.57 -20.28 -10.33
CA PRO A 438 -11.62 -19.66 -11.67
C PRO A 438 -10.23 -19.35 -12.24
N ARG A 439 -9.24 -19.11 -11.37
CA ARG A 439 -7.87 -18.81 -11.75
C ARG A 439 -7.14 -20.03 -12.33
N ALA A 440 -7.41 -21.21 -11.78
CA ALA A 440 -6.85 -22.47 -12.29
C ALA A 440 -7.33 -22.80 -13.70
N ALA A 441 -8.61 -22.48 -14.02
CA ALA A 441 -9.19 -22.69 -15.35
C ALA A 441 -8.70 -21.69 -16.43
N LEU A 442 -7.98 -20.65 -16.03
CA LEU A 442 -7.54 -19.55 -16.92
C LEU A 442 -6.04 -19.58 -17.26
N THR A 443 -5.32 -20.61 -16.84
CA THR A 443 -3.96 -20.84 -17.32
C THR A 443 -3.94 -21.13 -18.82
N PRO A 444 -2.90 -20.74 -19.58
CA PRO A 444 -2.85 -20.98 -21.03
C PRO A 444 -3.07 -22.45 -21.39
N GLU A 445 -2.54 -23.38 -20.58
CA GLU A 445 -2.65 -24.82 -20.79
C GLU A 445 -4.08 -25.33 -20.56
N ALA A 446 -4.72 -24.92 -19.47
CA ALA A 446 -6.12 -25.29 -19.18
C ALA A 446 -7.09 -24.67 -20.20
N ARG A 447 -6.83 -23.42 -20.58
CA ARG A 447 -7.64 -22.70 -21.57
C ARG A 447 -7.63 -23.38 -22.95
N ALA A 448 -6.52 -23.95 -23.35
CA ALA A 448 -6.39 -24.67 -24.63
C ALA A 448 -7.25 -25.97 -24.69
N GLN A 449 -7.64 -26.50 -23.52
CA GLN A 449 -8.44 -27.73 -23.41
C GLN A 449 -9.94 -27.45 -23.25
N ILE A 450 -10.34 -26.18 -23.02
CA ILE A 450 -11.75 -25.79 -22.81
C ILE A 450 -12.40 -25.54 -24.18
N PRO A 451 -13.59 -26.15 -24.49
CA PRO A 451 -14.32 -25.86 -25.71
C PRO A 451 -14.68 -24.37 -25.84
N ALA A 452 -14.58 -23.82 -27.06
CA ALA A 452 -14.77 -22.39 -27.30
C ALA A 452 -16.11 -21.81 -26.74
N PRO A 453 -17.27 -22.47 -26.85
CA PRO A 453 -18.52 -21.94 -26.29
C PRO A 453 -18.53 -21.91 -24.74
N VAL A 454 -17.80 -22.83 -24.09
CA VAL A 454 -17.65 -22.87 -22.63
C VAL A 454 -16.71 -21.77 -22.18
N LEU A 455 -15.61 -21.60 -22.91
CA LEU A 455 -14.63 -20.55 -22.64
C LEU A 455 -15.25 -19.15 -22.75
N GLU A 456 -16.10 -18.90 -23.75
CA GLU A 456 -16.81 -17.64 -23.93
C GLU A 456 -17.73 -17.33 -22.74
N LYS A 457 -18.46 -18.34 -22.22
CA LYS A 457 -19.30 -18.18 -21.03
C LYS A 457 -18.46 -17.85 -19.79
N ILE A 458 -17.34 -18.55 -19.58
CA ILE A 458 -16.43 -18.32 -18.43
C ILE A 458 -15.83 -16.91 -18.51
N THR A 459 -15.33 -16.49 -19.67
CA THR A 459 -14.72 -15.17 -19.86
C THR A 459 -15.75 -14.06 -19.73
N GLY A 460 -16.99 -14.28 -20.20
CA GLY A 460 -18.12 -13.37 -20.02
C GLY A 460 -18.49 -13.20 -18.54
N ALA A 461 -18.63 -14.30 -17.81
CA ALA A 461 -18.90 -14.30 -16.37
C ALA A 461 -17.80 -13.60 -15.57
N LEU A 462 -16.52 -13.84 -15.93
CA LEU A 462 -15.38 -13.19 -15.29
C LEU A 462 -15.37 -11.68 -15.56
N SER A 463 -15.56 -11.27 -16.80
CA SER A 463 -15.62 -9.87 -17.18
C SER A 463 -16.76 -9.14 -16.45
N SER A 464 -17.95 -9.72 -16.42
CA SER A 464 -19.11 -9.15 -15.72
C SER A 464 -18.86 -9.02 -14.22
N SER A 465 -18.30 -10.05 -13.58
CA SER A 465 -18.02 -10.02 -12.14
C SER A 465 -16.96 -8.97 -11.76
N ILE A 466 -15.94 -8.79 -12.61
CA ILE A 466 -14.91 -7.77 -12.40
C ILE A 466 -15.50 -6.37 -12.62
N ALA A 467 -16.26 -6.14 -13.67
CA ALA A 467 -16.95 -4.87 -13.92
C ALA A 467 -17.90 -4.51 -12.76
N HIS A 468 -18.66 -5.48 -12.26
CA HIS A 468 -19.51 -5.32 -11.08
C HIS A 468 -18.71 -4.99 -9.81
N THR A 469 -17.54 -5.59 -9.64
CA THR A 469 -16.63 -5.26 -8.53
C THR A 469 -16.17 -3.81 -8.60
N PHE A 470 -15.84 -3.29 -9.78
CA PHE A 470 -15.52 -1.86 -9.95
C PHE A 470 -16.72 -0.94 -9.69
N MET A 471 -17.94 -1.39 -10.01
CA MET A 471 -19.16 -0.64 -9.68
C MET A 471 -19.28 -0.46 -8.15
N TRP A 472 -19.03 -1.50 -7.37
CA TRP A 472 -18.97 -1.39 -5.91
C TRP A 472 -17.79 -0.55 -5.41
N ALA A 473 -16.64 -0.60 -6.09
CA ALA A 473 -15.48 0.23 -5.77
C ALA A 473 -15.71 1.73 -6.01
N LEU A 474 -16.76 2.11 -6.74
CA LEU A 474 -17.20 3.51 -6.82
C LEU A 474 -17.65 4.05 -5.46
N ILE A 475 -18.19 3.21 -4.57
CA ILE A 475 -18.63 3.66 -3.24
C ILE A 475 -17.49 4.33 -2.48
N PRO A 476 -16.35 3.67 -2.19
CA PRO A 476 -15.25 4.35 -1.53
C PRO A 476 -14.64 5.48 -2.37
N ALA A 477 -14.62 5.40 -3.69
CA ALA A 477 -14.13 6.49 -4.54
C ALA A 477 -15.01 7.76 -4.37
N VAL A 478 -16.34 7.62 -4.36
CA VAL A 478 -17.30 8.72 -4.16
C VAL A 478 -17.27 9.21 -2.71
N LEU A 479 -17.15 8.32 -1.71
CA LEU A 479 -16.95 8.72 -0.33
C LEU A 479 -15.65 9.52 -0.18
N GLY A 480 -14.57 9.12 -0.84
CA GLY A 480 -13.34 9.91 -0.90
C GLY A 480 -13.60 11.32 -1.46
N LEU A 481 -14.36 11.45 -2.56
CA LEU A 481 -14.77 12.75 -3.10
C LEU A 481 -15.59 13.57 -2.09
N ALA A 482 -16.53 12.94 -1.39
CA ALA A 482 -17.33 13.62 -0.36
C ALA A 482 -16.43 14.19 0.77
N PHE A 483 -15.43 13.44 1.23
CA PHE A 483 -14.47 13.93 2.22
C PHE A 483 -13.53 15.02 1.65
N VAL A 484 -13.22 15.00 0.36
CA VAL A 484 -12.50 16.12 -0.29
C VAL A 484 -13.31 17.40 -0.24
N LEU A 485 -14.64 17.34 -0.40
CA LEU A 485 -15.52 18.51 -0.25
C LEU A 485 -15.49 19.10 1.19
N LEU A 486 -15.29 18.27 2.17
CA LEU A 486 -15.17 18.67 3.58
C LEU A 486 -13.77 19.17 3.96
N MET A 487 -12.76 18.96 3.11
CA MET A 487 -11.36 19.34 3.35
C MET A 487 -11.23 20.87 3.41
N PRO A 488 -10.48 21.45 4.37
CA PRO A 488 -10.20 22.87 4.42
C PRO A 488 -9.43 23.36 3.17
N LYS A 489 -9.59 24.66 2.86
CA LYS A 489 -8.91 25.31 1.73
C LYS A 489 -7.50 25.80 2.09
N ASP A 490 -6.80 25.06 2.93
CA ASP A 490 -5.46 25.43 3.38
C ASP A 490 -4.45 25.37 2.22
N ARG A 491 -3.49 26.29 2.26
CA ARG A 491 -2.41 26.42 1.27
C ARG A 491 -1.06 26.22 1.95
N LEU A 492 -0.09 25.73 1.21
CA LEU A 492 1.27 25.52 1.71
C LEU A 492 1.94 26.82 2.21
N THR A 493 1.53 27.97 1.67
CA THR A 493 2.09 29.31 1.96
C THR A 493 1.51 29.98 3.19
N ASP A 494 0.44 29.47 3.78
CA ASP A 494 -0.25 30.15 4.89
C ASP A 494 0.60 30.16 6.18
N HIS A 495 1.46 29.18 6.38
CA HIS A 495 2.39 29.14 7.53
C HIS A 495 3.53 30.16 7.51
N SER A 496 3.84 30.76 6.36
CA SER A 496 4.91 31.78 6.30
C SER A 496 4.47 33.14 6.89
N LYS A 497 3.18 33.34 7.10
CA LYS A 497 2.63 34.58 7.67
C LYS A 497 2.50 34.56 9.20
N GLU A 498 2.37 33.38 9.82
CA GLU A 498 2.23 33.24 11.28
C GLU A 498 3.56 33.31 12.03
N THR A 499 4.69 33.12 11.35
CA THR A 499 6.03 33.11 11.99
C THR A 499 6.79 34.45 11.86
N GLN A 500 6.22 35.48 11.30
CA GLN A 500 6.79 36.83 11.44
C GLN A 500 6.33 37.42 12.78
N PRO A 501 7.24 37.64 13.77
CA PRO A 501 6.87 38.42 14.93
C PRO A 501 6.41 39.81 14.42
N SER A 502 5.23 40.20 14.85
CA SER A 502 4.74 41.57 14.64
C SER A 502 5.82 42.53 15.14
N GLY A 503 6.67 42.97 14.23
CA GLY A 503 7.68 44.00 14.49
C GLY A 503 6.98 45.21 15.06
N GLY A 504 7.24 45.51 16.32
CA GLY A 504 6.70 46.64 17.02
C GLY A 504 6.95 47.90 16.23
N ARG A 505 5.88 48.59 15.93
CA ARG A 505 5.92 50.04 15.68
C ARG A 505 6.06 50.67 17.06
N GLY A 506 7.27 51.07 17.38
CA GLY A 506 7.60 52.03 18.37
C GLY A 506 7.99 53.34 17.70
#